data_8f07a64bb9058bfe9f3ca0d1bbfae542
#
_entry.id   8f07a64bb9058bfe9f3ca0d1bbfae542
#
_cell.length_a   1.000
_cell.length_b   1.000
_cell.length_c   1.000
_cell.angle_alpha   90.00
_cell.angle_beta   90.00
_cell.angle_gamma   90.00
#
_symmetry.space_group_name_H-M   'P 1'
#
loop_
_entity.id
_entity.type
_entity.pdbx_description
1 polymer ?
#
loop_
_entity_poly.entity_id
_entity_poly.type
_entity_poly.pdbx_seq_one_letter_code
_entity_poly.pdbx_strand_id
1 'polypeptide(L)' 'MKDIVFLVEESQDGGYSARAVNQSIITQGETMEELRSMISDAVRCHFVEEEMPKYVHLHVTREETFVL' A
#
# COMPACT_ATOMS: atom_id res chain seq x y z
N MET A 1 17.05 4.39 -3.45
CA MET A 1 15.89 4.83 -2.63
C MET A 1 15.86 4.02 -1.34
N LYS A 2 15.71 4.69 -0.22
CA LYS A 2 15.71 4.01 1.07
C LYS A 2 14.31 3.72 1.57
N ASP A 3 13.40 4.63 1.36
CA ASP A 3 12.03 4.56 1.83
C ASP A 3 11.05 4.71 0.69
N ILE A 4 9.92 4.02 0.78
CA ILE A 4 8.81 4.22 -0.13
C ILE A 4 7.55 4.38 0.71
N VAL A 5 6.65 5.28 0.28
CA VAL A 5 5.43 5.57 1.00
C VAL A 5 4.24 5.15 0.16
N PHE A 6 3.31 4.45 0.78
CA PHE A 6 2.04 4.09 0.17
C PHE A 6 0.90 4.76 0.91
N LEU A 7 -0.05 5.28 0.15
CA LEU A 7 -1.32 5.77 0.69
C LEU A 7 -2.31 4.63 0.60
N VAL A 8 -2.83 4.22 1.74
CA VAL A 8 -3.73 3.08 1.85
C VAL A 8 -5.12 3.57 2.21
N GLU A 9 -6.11 3.12 1.47
CA GLU A 9 -7.51 3.43 1.75
C GLU A 9 -8.25 2.15 2.09
N GLU A 10 -8.98 2.17 3.19
CA GLU A 10 -9.85 1.07 3.57
C GLU A 10 -11.20 1.26 2.92
N SER A 11 -11.66 0.26 2.20
CA SER A 11 -12.96 0.25 1.57
C SER A 11 -14.05 -0.06 2.60
N GLN A 12 -15.24 0.49 2.39
CA GLN A 12 -16.38 0.16 3.26
C GLN A 12 -16.76 -1.32 3.16
N ASP A 13 -16.36 -1.97 2.08
CA ASP A 13 -16.61 -3.40 1.89
C ASP A 13 -15.56 -4.27 2.58
N GLY A 14 -14.61 -3.67 3.26
CA GLY A 14 -13.61 -4.39 4.02
C GLY A 14 -12.28 -4.61 3.34
N GLY A 15 -12.15 -4.25 2.09
CA GLY A 15 -10.89 -4.38 1.37
C GLY A 15 -10.00 -3.15 1.54
N TYR A 16 -8.78 -3.26 1.05
CA TYR A 16 -7.79 -2.18 1.10
C TYR A 16 -7.19 -1.97 -0.27
N SER A 17 -6.90 -0.72 -0.58
CA SER A 17 -6.14 -0.38 -1.79
C SER A 17 -4.95 0.47 -1.38
N ALA A 18 -3.85 0.32 -2.11
CA ALA A 18 -2.62 1.04 -1.82
C ALA A 18 -2.06 1.64 -3.09
N ARG A 19 -1.55 2.84 -2.97
CA ARG A 19 -0.97 3.56 -4.08
C ARG A 19 0.34 4.19 -3.62
N ALA A 20 1.43 3.92 -4.33
CA ALA A 20 2.73 4.50 -4.00
C ALA A 20 2.74 6.00 -4.33
N VAL A 21 3.39 6.76 -3.46
CA VAL A 21 3.65 8.17 -3.73
C VAL A 21 4.88 8.23 -4.62
N ASN A 22 4.81 8.96 -5.72
CA ASN A 22 5.92 9.17 -6.65
C ASN A 22 6.37 7.94 -7.43
N GLN A 23 5.59 6.87 -7.42
CA GLN A 23 5.87 5.68 -8.21
C GLN A 23 4.56 5.17 -8.80
N SER A 24 4.64 4.50 -9.93
CA SER A 24 3.46 3.95 -10.59
C SER A 24 3.16 2.54 -10.09
N ILE A 25 2.88 2.43 -8.80
CA ILE A 25 2.57 1.14 -8.16
C ILE A 25 1.21 1.26 -7.50
N ILE A 26 0.28 0.40 -7.89
CA ILE A 26 -1.05 0.33 -7.29
C ILE A 26 -1.33 -1.14 -7.00
N THR A 27 -1.82 -1.43 -5.82
CA THR A 27 -2.16 -2.80 -5.45
C THR A 27 -3.34 -2.80 -4.47
N GLN A 28 -3.85 -3.98 -4.18
CA GLN A 28 -4.99 -4.12 -3.29
C GLN A 28 -4.95 -5.47 -2.59
N GLY A 29 -5.70 -5.57 -1.50
CA GLY A 29 -5.82 -6.80 -0.75
C GLY A 29 -7.10 -6.78 0.07
N GLU A 30 -7.57 -7.93 0.49
CA GLU A 30 -8.79 -8.02 1.28
C GLU A 30 -8.52 -7.85 2.77
N THR A 31 -7.31 -8.14 3.20
CA THR A 31 -6.87 -7.93 4.58
C THR A 31 -5.60 -7.09 4.57
N MET A 32 -5.27 -6.53 5.73
CA MET A 32 -4.02 -5.77 5.84
C MET A 32 -2.80 -6.68 5.62
N GLU A 33 -2.85 -7.92 6.08
CA GLU A 33 -1.78 -8.88 5.86
C GLU A 33 -1.60 -9.16 4.37
N GLU A 34 -2.70 -9.41 3.68
CA GLU A 34 -2.66 -9.65 2.24
C GLU A 34 -2.14 -8.43 1.50
N LEU A 35 -2.60 -7.24 1.89
CA LEU A 35 -2.12 -6.00 1.27
C LEU A 35 -0.61 -5.85 1.42
N ARG A 36 -0.08 -6.10 2.62
CA ARG A 36 1.36 -6.00 2.85
C ARG A 36 2.14 -6.97 1.99
N SER A 37 1.63 -8.19 1.84
CA SER A 37 2.25 -9.17 0.96
C SER A 37 2.24 -8.72 -0.49
N MET A 38 1.12 -8.18 -0.96
CA MET A 38 0.99 -7.68 -2.32
C MET A 38 1.90 -6.47 -2.57
N ILE A 39 2.02 -5.59 -1.59
CA ILE A 39 2.92 -4.44 -1.67
C ILE A 39 4.37 -4.92 -1.79
N SER A 40 4.77 -5.88 -0.96
CA SER A 40 6.13 -6.42 -1.00
C SER A 40 6.47 -7.00 -2.36
N ASP A 41 5.56 -7.79 -2.92
CA ASP A 41 5.76 -8.38 -4.25
C ASP A 41 5.85 -7.31 -5.32
N ALA A 42 4.96 -6.31 -5.26
CA ALA A 42 4.95 -5.22 -6.24
C ALA A 42 6.23 -4.40 -6.20
N VAL A 43 6.72 -4.09 -5.00
CA VAL A 43 7.95 -3.33 -4.82
C VAL A 43 9.14 -4.11 -5.37
N ARG A 44 9.22 -5.40 -5.07
CA ARG A 44 10.31 -6.24 -5.55
C ARG A 44 10.31 -6.40 -7.06
N CYS A 45 9.14 -6.34 -7.68
CA CYS A 45 9.03 -6.39 -9.14
C CYS A 45 9.35 -5.08 -9.81
N HIS A 46 9.11 -3.96 -9.11
CA HIS A 46 9.25 -2.62 -9.68
C HIS A 46 10.69 -2.11 -9.65
N PHE A 47 11.43 -2.43 -8.62
CA PHE A 47 12.79 -1.91 -8.42
C PHE A 47 13.85 -2.97 -8.67
N VAL A 48 14.98 -2.53 -9.23
CA VAL A 48 16.17 -3.39 -9.28
C VAL A 48 16.78 -3.44 -7.87
N GLU A 49 17.58 -4.47 -7.62
CA GLU A 49 18.11 -4.71 -6.27
C GLU A 49 18.90 -3.53 -5.71
N GLU A 50 19.68 -2.85 -6.55
CA GLU A 50 20.49 -1.71 -6.11
C GLU A 50 19.65 -0.51 -5.69
N GLU A 51 18.41 -0.44 -6.17
CA GLU A 51 17.52 0.68 -5.88
C GLU A 51 16.37 0.28 -4.96
N MET A 52 16.38 -0.95 -4.47
CA MET A 52 15.31 -1.47 -3.64
C MET A 52 15.17 -0.66 -2.35
N PRO A 53 13.97 -0.15 -2.06
CA PRO A 53 13.74 0.53 -0.78
C PRO A 53 13.83 -0.48 0.36
N LYS A 54 14.33 -0.02 1.50
CA LYS A 54 14.46 -0.85 2.70
C LYS A 54 13.21 -0.78 3.57
N TYR A 55 12.54 0.35 3.56
CA TYR A 55 11.39 0.59 4.42
C TYR A 55 10.18 0.98 3.59
N VAL A 56 9.05 0.39 3.95
CA VAL A 56 7.76 0.72 3.35
C VAL A 56 6.91 1.36 4.43
N HIS A 57 6.44 2.57 4.16
CA HIS A 57 5.58 3.29 5.07
C HIS A 57 4.16 3.26 4.54
N LEU A 58 3.22 2.92 5.38
CA LEU A 58 1.81 2.88 5.01
C LEU A 58 1.07 3.99 5.77
N HIS A 59 0.48 4.90 5.00
CA HIS A 59 -0.42 5.91 5.57
C HIS A 59 -1.84 5.44 5.30
N VAL A 60 -2.49 4.95 6.33
CA VAL A 60 -3.81 4.35 6.22
C VAL A 60 -4.88 5.37 6.53
N THR A 61 -5.83 5.56 5.62
CA THR A 61 -6.98 6.41 5.82
C THR A 61 -8.23 5.56 5.79
N ARG A 62 -9.24 6.00 6.53
CA ARG A 62 -10.45 5.25 6.71
C ARG A 62 -11.61 6.21 6.83
N GLU A 63 -12.67 5.91 6.12
CA GLU A 63 -13.89 6.69 6.19
C GLU A 63 -14.92 5.97 7.03
N GLU A 64 -15.55 6.68 7.96
CA GLU A 64 -16.63 6.14 8.76
C GLU A 64 -17.86 7.01 8.57
N THR A 65 -18.99 6.38 8.38
CA THR A 65 -20.26 7.07 8.24
C THR A 65 -21.26 6.47 9.24
N PHE A 66 -21.90 7.32 9.99
CA PHE A 66 -22.95 6.86 10.88
C PHE A 66 -24.16 7.79 10.77
N VAL A 67 -25.31 7.26 11.11
CA VAL A 67 -26.56 8.02 11.05
C VAL A 67 -26.84 8.66 12.40
N LEU A 68 -27.18 9.95 12.38
CA LEU A 68 -27.56 10.68 13.58
C LEU A 68 -28.97 10.32 14.06
#